data_74a32fd73387e5fa21e32d96fa5ec206
#
_entry.id   74a32fd73387e5fa21e32d96fa5ec206
#
_cell.length_a   1.000
_cell.length_b   1.000
_cell.length_c   1.000
_cell.angle_alpha   90.00
_cell.angle_beta   90.00
_cell.angle_gamma   90.00
#
_symmetry.space_group_name_H-M   'P 1'
#
loop_
_entity.id
_entity.type
_entity.pdbx_description
1 polymer ?
#
loop_
_entity_poly.entity_id
_entity_poly.type
_entity_poly.pdbx_seq_one_letter_code
_entity_poly.pdbx_strand_id
1 'polypeptide(L)'
;MLSSLILLIIFSVNISALAVDTKNSPHILSEGVPGDVVAYATNCYVEHLQVAVHNPDSFDLPVNDLSLYMLGHPFKQYMDDTSYSTYYFPVIYSGTVVGILTVTDMGSRITSSYSKAFAEALNEFFRSQTGDFIITQMQGDLFALSDNHSFLLCEGPENSSCALASNSTCAFDTITESVDFKNHLSATDLTASLPTPVVIRSDPGAPLEHRSLAVKPILQLDNSWCWAACCTMVINYKQDLSLTSRDIVDYVRGGEYEGGASWPEMKLAYNHWGLDPGELPALDYTDVKDRIKADDPIHMGLFTSDGETGHSMVLKGYERYTDAKYYVAIDPYIGSGVSLRVESNPEDISYNCAGFLLYWKYARCYF
;
A
#
# COMPACT_ATOMS: atom_id res chain seq x y z
N MET A 1 55.63 -32.41 -16.98
CA MET A 1 54.34 -32.89 -16.54
C MET A 1 54.15 -32.38 -15.10
N LEU A 2 53.45 -31.27 -14.95
CA LEU A 2 53.07 -30.74 -13.62
C LEU A 2 51.53 -30.86 -13.56
N SER A 3 51.07 -31.75 -12.68
CA SER A 3 49.64 -31.88 -12.35
C SER A 3 49.26 -30.77 -11.38
N SER A 4 48.42 -29.87 -11.82
CA SER A 4 47.79 -28.87 -10.95
C SER A 4 46.61 -29.50 -10.23
N LEU A 5 46.73 -29.64 -8.92
CA LEU A 5 45.70 -30.07 -8.00
C LEU A 5 44.79 -28.86 -7.68
N ILE A 6 43.60 -28.79 -8.24
CA ILE A 6 42.60 -27.78 -7.88
C ILE A 6 41.92 -28.25 -6.59
N LEU A 7 42.20 -27.55 -5.50
CA LEU A 7 41.54 -27.76 -4.21
C LEU A 7 40.22 -27.02 -4.22
N LEU A 8 39.11 -27.76 -4.36
CA LEU A 8 37.77 -27.24 -4.26
C LEU A 8 37.42 -27.10 -2.77
N ILE A 9 37.46 -25.89 -2.23
CA ILE A 9 37.01 -25.59 -0.88
C ILE A 9 35.51 -25.37 -0.95
N ILE A 10 34.73 -26.37 -0.55
CA ILE A 10 33.28 -26.26 -0.36
C ILE A 10 33.07 -25.59 1.01
N PHE A 11 32.71 -24.31 1.01
CA PHE A 11 32.18 -23.67 2.19
C PHE A 11 30.73 -24.16 2.39
N SER A 12 30.54 -25.14 3.26
CA SER A 12 29.23 -25.45 3.81
C SER A 12 28.84 -24.34 4.78
N VAL A 13 28.05 -23.38 4.32
CA VAL A 13 27.35 -22.46 5.21
C VAL A 13 26.30 -23.30 5.94
N ASN A 14 26.57 -23.66 7.18
CA ASN A 14 25.56 -24.17 8.10
C ASN A 14 24.59 -23.02 8.40
N ILE A 15 23.55 -22.89 7.62
CA ILE A 15 22.35 -22.15 8.02
C ILE A 15 21.70 -23.02 9.09
N SER A 16 22.04 -22.77 10.34
CA SER A 16 21.23 -23.25 11.46
C SER A 16 19.88 -22.56 11.30
N ALA A 17 18.91 -23.26 10.71
CA ALA A 17 17.53 -22.91 10.86
C ALA A 17 17.27 -22.93 12.38
N LEU A 18 17.19 -21.76 13.00
CA LEU A 18 16.62 -21.62 14.32
C LEU A 18 15.25 -22.28 14.21
N ALA A 19 15.08 -23.43 14.85
CA ALA A 19 13.78 -24.03 15.05
C ALA A 19 12.97 -22.99 15.83
N VAL A 20 12.11 -22.27 15.15
CA VAL A 20 11.14 -21.37 15.78
C VAL A 20 10.28 -22.29 16.64
N ASP A 21 10.30 -22.04 17.93
CA ASP A 21 9.45 -22.74 18.88
C ASP A 21 8.01 -22.36 18.56
N THR A 22 7.32 -23.21 17.79
CA THR A 22 5.97 -22.95 17.27
C THR A 22 4.92 -22.74 18.36
N LYS A 23 5.24 -22.99 19.62
CA LYS A 23 4.37 -22.72 20.77
C LYS A 23 4.35 -21.26 21.21
N ASN A 24 5.28 -20.44 20.76
CA ASN A 24 5.45 -19.06 21.19
C ASN A 24 5.44 -18.05 20.03
N SER A 25 5.07 -18.44 18.80
CA SER A 25 4.93 -17.49 17.69
C SER A 25 3.54 -16.84 17.70
N PRO A 26 3.40 -15.61 17.19
CA PRO A 26 2.08 -15.03 16.98
C PRO A 26 1.38 -15.73 15.81
N HIS A 27 0.06 -15.82 15.92
CA HIS A 27 -0.80 -16.32 14.84
C HIS A 27 -1.81 -15.23 14.45
N ILE A 28 -2.01 -15.05 13.16
CA ILE A 28 -3.14 -14.27 12.67
C ILE A 28 -4.32 -15.22 12.46
N LEU A 29 -5.41 -14.96 13.19
CA LEU A 29 -6.67 -15.65 12.99
C LEU A 29 -7.37 -15.04 11.80
N SER A 30 -7.76 -15.85 10.81
CA SER A 30 -8.42 -15.37 9.59
C SER A 30 -9.48 -16.34 9.11
N GLU A 31 -10.61 -15.81 8.67
CA GLU A 31 -11.57 -16.57 7.86
C GLU A 31 -10.92 -17.06 6.56
N GLY A 32 -11.46 -18.11 5.98
CA GLY A 32 -11.05 -18.56 4.65
C GLY A 32 -11.29 -17.47 3.60
N VAL A 33 -10.26 -17.14 2.83
CA VAL A 33 -10.37 -16.16 1.75
C VAL A 33 -11.12 -16.78 0.57
N PRO A 34 -12.11 -16.10 -0.05
CA PRO A 34 -12.84 -16.60 -1.20
C PRO A 34 -11.93 -16.97 -2.37
N GLY A 35 -12.26 -18.07 -3.06
CA GLY A 35 -11.41 -18.60 -4.14
C GLY A 35 -11.25 -17.67 -5.34
N ASP A 36 -12.24 -16.83 -5.63
CA ASP A 36 -12.19 -15.81 -6.67
C ASP A 36 -11.27 -14.64 -6.29
N VAL A 37 -11.23 -14.24 -5.02
CA VAL A 37 -10.27 -13.27 -4.49
C VAL A 37 -8.83 -13.78 -4.59
N VAL A 38 -8.60 -15.05 -4.22
CA VAL A 38 -7.28 -15.69 -4.36
C VAL A 38 -6.88 -15.77 -5.83
N ALA A 39 -7.79 -16.17 -6.71
CA ALA A 39 -7.54 -16.26 -8.15
C ALA A 39 -7.22 -14.86 -8.73
N TYR A 40 -7.96 -13.84 -8.33
CA TYR A 40 -7.71 -12.46 -8.74
C TYR A 40 -6.33 -11.99 -8.30
N ALA A 41 -5.97 -12.14 -7.01
CA ALA A 41 -4.67 -11.80 -6.47
C ALA A 41 -3.53 -12.50 -7.21
N THR A 42 -3.65 -13.80 -7.42
CA THR A 42 -2.64 -14.60 -8.12
C THR A 42 -2.44 -14.15 -9.57
N ASN A 43 -3.49 -13.68 -10.22
CA ASN A 43 -3.40 -13.20 -11.61
C ASN A 43 -2.78 -11.81 -11.73
N CYS A 44 -2.91 -10.93 -10.73
CA CYS A 44 -2.47 -9.55 -10.85
C CYS A 44 -1.17 -9.21 -10.11
N TYR A 45 -0.71 -10.04 -9.14
CA TYR A 45 0.45 -9.66 -8.32
C TYR A 45 1.74 -9.47 -9.13
N VAL A 46 1.97 -10.28 -10.16
CA VAL A 46 3.16 -10.17 -11.01
C VAL A 46 3.14 -8.87 -11.82
N GLU A 47 1.97 -8.46 -12.31
CA GLU A 47 1.81 -7.18 -13.01
C GLU A 47 2.09 -5.99 -12.07
N HIS A 48 1.59 -6.04 -10.83
CA HIS A 48 1.92 -5.03 -9.81
C HIS A 48 3.42 -4.95 -9.52
N LEU A 49 4.08 -6.10 -9.38
CA LEU A 49 5.54 -6.14 -9.19
C LEU A 49 6.29 -5.61 -10.40
N GLN A 50 5.81 -5.86 -11.60
CA GLN A 50 6.42 -5.33 -12.81
C GLN A 50 6.32 -3.80 -12.87
N VAL A 51 5.17 -3.23 -12.50
CA VAL A 51 5.03 -1.78 -12.30
C VAL A 51 6.06 -1.26 -11.30
N ALA A 52 6.27 -1.98 -10.20
CA ALA A 52 7.27 -1.59 -9.20
C ALA A 52 8.71 -1.64 -9.73
N VAL A 53 9.07 -2.69 -10.51
CA VAL A 53 10.39 -2.81 -11.16
C VAL A 53 10.64 -1.68 -12.17
N HIS A 54 9.63 -1.26 -12.90
CA HIS A 54 9.75 -0.14 -13.86
C HIS A 54 9.87 1.23 -13.16
N ASN A 55 9.58 1.30 -11.86
CA ASN A 55 9.58 2.52 -11.06
C ASN A 55 10.48 2.38 -9.81
N PRO A 56 11.77 2.01 -9.95
CA PRO A 56 12.63 1.69 -8.82
C PRO A 56 12.81 2.86 -7.85
N ASP A 57 12.79 4.11 -8.34
CA ASP A 57 12.90 5.31 -7.51
C ASP A 57 11.73 5.49 -6.52
N SER A 58 10.64 4.76 -6.72
CA SER A 58 9.45 4.84 -5.88
C SER A 58 9.23 3.60 -5.03
N PHE A 59 9.56 2.40 -5.55
CA PHE A 59 9.19 1.15 -4.88
C PHE A 59 10.32 0.47 -4.12
N ASP A 60 11.59 0.70 -4.49
CA ASP A 60 12.76 0.15 -3.80
C ASP A 60 12.65 -1.38 -3.56
N LEU A 61 12.39 -2.13 -4.64
CA LEU A 61 12.36 -3.59 -4.57
C LEU A 61 13.78 -4.15 -4.38
N PRO A 62 13.96 -5.24 -3.58
CA PRO A 62 15.27 -5.84 -3.35
C PRO A 62 16.00 -6.30 -4.63
N VAL A 63 15.27 -6.81 -5.61
CA VAL A 63 15.78 -7.29 -6.89
C VAL A 63 14.74 -7.09 -8.00
N ASN A 64 15.22 -7.07 -9.25
CA ASN A 64 14.35 -6.91 -10.43
C ASN A 64 13.86 -8.25 -11.02
N ASP A 65 14.37 -9.38 -10.55
CA ASP A 65 13.96 -10.71 -11.00
C ASP A 65 12.64 -11.11 -10.30
N LEU A 66 11.54 -10.98 -11.02
CA LEU A 66 10.21 -11.25 -10.50
C LEU A 66 9.99 -12.71 -10.12
N SER A 67 10.76 -13.65 -10.68
CA SER A 67 10.66 -15.08 -10.37
C SER A 67 11.08 -15.42 -8.94
N LEU A 68 11.75 -14.49 -8.26
CA LEU A 68 12.21 -14.65 -6.88
C LEU A 68 11.18 -14.18 -5.84
N TYR A 69 10.07 -13.59 -6.29
CA TYR A 69 8.98 -13.17 -5.42
C TYR A 69 7.87 -14.21 -5.39
N MET A 70 7.27 -14.34 -4.24
CA MET A 70 6.13 -15.23 -4.02
C MET A 70 4.97 -14.45 -3.37
N LEU A 71 3.76 -14.88 -3.68
CA LEU A 71 2.57 -14.43 -2.98
C LEU A 71 2.33 -15.37 -1.79
N GLY A 72 2.32 -14.84 -0.59
CA GLY A 72 2.09 -15.57 0.65
C GLY A 72 0.61 -15.80 0.94
N HIS A 73 0.32 -16.55 2.00
CA HIS A 73 -1.06 -16.81 2.43
C HIS A 73 -1.74 -15.51 2.88
N PRO A 74 -2.93 -15.24 2.36
CA PRO A 74 -3.68 -14.04 2.70
C PRO A 74 -4.35 -14.12 4.06
N PHE A 75 -4.63 -12.95 4.63
CA PHE A 75 -5.48 -12.78 5.79
C PHE A 75 -6.47 -11.63 5.60
N LYS A 76 -7.59 -11.69 6.31
CA LYS A 76 -8.68 -10.72 6.23
C LYS A 76 -8.49 -9.60 7.26
N GLN A 77 -8.87 -8.39 6.89
CA GLN A 77 -9.13 -7.30 7.83
C GLN A 77 -10.57 -7.41 8.35
N TYR A 78 -10.74 -7.34 9.67
CA TYR A 78 -12.05 -7.27 10.31
C TYR A 78 -12.44 -5.83 10.58
N MET A 79 -13.68 -5.47 10.26
CA MET A 79 -14.20 -4.11 10.31
C MET A 79 -15.69 -4.16 10.67
N ASP A 80 -16.21 -3.05 11.21
CA ASP A 80 -17.65 -2.87 11.47
C ASP A 80 -18.46 -2.68 10.16
N ASP A 81 -17.84 -2.08 9.13
CA ASP A 81 -18.45 -1.95 7.79
C ASP A 81 -18.38 -3.26 7.03
N THR A 82 -19.52 -3.82 6.70
CA THR A 82 -19.65 -5.08 5.94
C THR A 82 -19.92 -4.88 4.46
N SER A 83 -19.90 -3.64 3.96
CA SER A 83 -20.17 -3.33 2.55
C SER A 83 -19.06 -3.80 1.61
N TYR A 84 -17.88 -4.05 2.15
CA TYR A 84 -16.71 -4.61 1.45
C TYR A 84 -15.87 -5.49 2.37
N SER A 85 -14.98 -6.26 1.79
CA SER A 85 -13.98 -7.05 2.52
C SER A 85 -12.59 -6.78 1.98
N THR A 86 -11.63 -6.54 2.87
CA THR A 86 -10.22 -6.33 2.52
C THR A 86 -9.38 -7.52 2.92
N TYR A 87 -8.54 -7.96 2.00
CA TYR A 87 -7.63 -9.07 2.15
C TYR A 87 -6.21 -8.61 1.83
N TYR A 88 -5.27 -8.97 2.70
CA TYR A 88 -3.87 -8.67 2.55
C TYR A 88 -3.10 -9.90 2.15
N PHE A 89 -2.38 -9.83 1.04
CA PHE A 89 -1.51 -10.88 0.53
C PHE A 89 -0.06 -10.42 0.70
N PRO A 90 0.71 -11.01 1.62
CA PRO A 90 2.12 -10.71 1.75
C PRO A 90 2.88 -11.03 0.47
N VAL A 91 3.67 -10.11 -0.02
CA VAL A 91 4.63 -10.36 -1.10
C VAL A 91 5.99 -10.64 -0.47
N ILE A 92 6.57 -11.79 -0.82
CA ILE A 92 7.70 -12.37 -0.11
C ILE A 92 8.90 -12.46 -1.03
N TYR A 93 10.04 -12.02 -0.51
CA TYR A 93 11.36 -12.24 -1.09
C TYR A 93 12.29 -12.82 -0.03
N SER A 94 12.92 -13.97 -0.32
CA SER A 94 13.88 -14.62 0.58
C SER A 94 13.37 -14.83 2.02
N GLY A 95 12.09 -15.21 2.17
CA GLY A 95 11.46 -15.46 3.47
C GLY A 95 11.08 -14.20 4.27
N THR A 96 11.13 -13.02 3.67
CA THR A 96 10.76 -11.75 4.29
C THR A 96 9.62 -11.10 3.51
N VAL A 97 8.64 -10.53 4.19
CA VAL A 97 7.58 -9.73 3.56
C VAL A 97 8.19 -8.39 3.11
N VAL A 98 8.15 -8.13 1.81
CA VAL A 98 8.74 -6.93 1.20
C VAL A 98 7.69 -5.94 0.68
N GLY A 99 6.43 -6.36 0.67
CA GLY A 99 5.30 -5.54 0.30
C GLY A 99 3.99 -6.28 0.55
N ILE A 100 2.90 -5.57 0.38
CA ILE A 100 1.54 -6.08 0.57
C ILE A 100 0.75 -5.83 -0.72
N LEU A 101 0.21 -6.89 -1.30
CA LEU A 101 -0.86 -6.79 -2.27
C LEU A 101 -2.18 -6.74 -1.50
N THR A 102 -2.83 -5.61 -1.53
CA THR A 102 -4.14 -5.41 -0.91
C THR A 102 -5.22 -5.65 -1.96
N VAL A 103 -6.16 -6.52 -1.65
CA VAL A 103 -7.31 -6.83 -2.50
C VAL A 103 -8.58 -6.51 -1.74
N THR A 104 -9.43 -5.70 -2.34
CA THR A 104 -10.73 -5.32 -1.76
C THR A 104 -11.84 -5.86 -2.64
N ASP A 105 -12.69 -6.68 -2.03
CA ASP A 105 -13.90 -7.21 -2.65
C ASP A 105 -15.12 -6.37 -2.19
N MET A 106 -15.79 -5.75 -3.14
CA MET A 106 -16.99 -4.93 -2.94
C MET A 106 -18.26 -5.67 -3.37
N GLY A 107 -18.19 -6.98 -3.54
CA GLY A 107 -19.30 -7.83 -4.02
C GLY A 107 -19.61 -7.67 -5.50
N SER A 108 -19.64 -6.47 -6.05
CA SER A 108 -19.87 -6.19 -7.48
C SER A 108 -18.56 -6.13 -8.29
N ARG A 109 -17.43 -5.93 -7.63
CA ARG A 109 -16.10 -5.83 -8.23
C ARG A 109 -15.01 -6.11 -7.21
N ILE A 110 -13.85 -6.49 -7.72
CA ILE A 110 -12.62 -6.66 -6.93
C ILE A 110 -11.60 -5.65 -7.42
N THR A 111 -10.93 -4.94 -6.50
CA THR A 111 -9.85 -3.99 -6.81
C THR A 111 -8.56 -4.41 -6.12
N SER A 112 -7.43 -3.91 -6.60
CA SER A 112 -6.13 -4.19 -5.97
C SER A 112 -5.17 -3.02 -6.01
N SER A 113 -4.31 -2.99 -5.00
CA SER A 113 -3.14 -2.11 -4.93
C SER A 113 -1.94 -2.86 -4.35
N TYR A 114 -0.75 -2.45 -4.73
CA TYR A 114 0.50 -2.96 -4.15
C TYR A 114 1.35 -1.82 -3.65
N SER A 115 1.88 -1.99 -2.44
CA SER A 115 2.80 -1.03 -1.81
C SER A 115 3.66 -1.72 -0.73
N LYS A 116 4.61 -0.99 -0.15
CA LYS A 116 5.31 -1.43 1.06
C LYS A 116 4.41 -1.45 2.30
N ALA A 117 3.40 -0.57 2.34
CA ALA A 117 2.44 -0.42 3.43
C ALA A 117 3.02 -0.81 4.81
N PHE A 118 2.40 -1.76 5.49
CA PHE A 118 2.83 -2.26 6.80
C PHE A 118 3.74 -3.51 6.74
N ALA A 119 4.42 -3.77 5.62
CA ALA A 119 5.25 -4.98 5.46
C ALA A 119 6.35 -5.07 6.53
N GLU A 120 7.01 -3.95 6.86
CA GLU A 120 8.03 -3.91 7.90
C GLU A 120 7.44 -4.15 9.28
N ALA A 121 6.32 -3.50 9.62
CA ALA A 121 5.62 -3.70 10.87
C ALA A 121 5.11 -5.14 11.02
N LEU A 122 4.65 -5.76 9.94
CA LEU A 122 4.25 -7.16 9.93
C LEU A 122 5.44 -8.10 10.21
N ASN A 123 6.61 -7.85 9.62
CA ASN A 123 7.83 -8.60 9.95
C ASN A 123 8.25 -8.42 11.42
N GLU A 124 8.11 -7.22 11.98
CA GLU A 124 8.40 -6.94 13.39
C GLU A 124 7.38 -7.62 14.32
N PHE A 125 6.10 -7.58 13.96
CA PHE A 125 5.04 -8.27 14.68
C PHE A 125 5.38 -9.75 14.87
N PHE A 126 5.76 -10.47 13.81
CA PHE A 126 6.11 -11.88 13.89
C PHE A 126 7.40 -12.18 14.64
N ARG A 127 8.28 -11.19 14.82
CA ARG A 127 9.50 -11.35 15.62
C ARG A 127 9.28 -11.07 17.10
N SER A 128 8.34 -10.23 17.45
CA SER A 128 8.22 -9.65 18.80
C SER A 128 6.98 -10.09 19.57
N GLN A 129 5.93 -10.54 18.88
CA GLN A 129 4.67 -10.89 19.53
C GLN A 129 4.49 -12.40 19.69
N THR A 130 3.54 -12.79 20.54
CA THR A 130 3.13 -14.19 20.79
C THR A 130 1.63 -14.26 21.04
N GLY A 131 0.98 -15.36 20.66
CA GLY A 131 -0.46 -15.58 20.87
C GLY A 131 -1.29 -15.36 19.62
N ASP A 132 -2.59 -15.33 19.77
CA ASP A 132 -3.57 -15.23 18.69
C ASP A 132 -4.03 -13.78 18.50
N PHE A 133 -4.06 -13.31 17.25
CA PHE A 133 -4.42 -11.96 16.88
C PHE A 133 -5.37 -11.95 15.68
N ILE A 134 -6.21 -10.94 15.62
CA ILE A 134 -6.96 -10.57 14.40
C ILE A 134 -6.41 -9.25 13.85
N ILE A 135 -6.55 -9.04 12.55
CA ILE A 135 -6.21 -7.75 11.94
C ILE A 135 -7.48 -6.91 11.84
N THR A 136 -7.47 -5.76 12.49
CA THR A 136 -8.65 -4.88 12.57
C THR A 136 -8.25 -3.41 12.57
N GLN A 137 -9.21 -2.56 12.24
CA GLN A 137 -9.06 -1.11 12.33
C GLN A 137 -9.65 -0.60 13.64
N MET A 138 -8.92 0.24 14.36
CA MET A 138 -9.40 0.92 15.56
C MET A 138 -8.91 2.36 15.57
N GLN A 139 -9.82 3.30 15.83
CA GLN A 139 -9.49 4.74 15.93
C GLN A 139 -8.75 5.30 14.69
N GLY A 140 -8.98 4.69 13.54
CA GLY A 140 -8.32 5.11 12.32
C GLY A 140 -7.04 4.36 11.96
N ASP A 141 -6.46 3.59 12.90
CA ASP A 141 -5.22 2.86 12.71
C ASP A 141 -5.47 1.37 12.47
N LEU A 142 -4.55 0.70 11.79
CA LEU A 142 -4.58 -0.74 11.55
C LEU A 142 -3.76 -1.47 12.62
N PHE A 143 -4.41 -2.36 13.35
CA PHE A 143 -3.80 -3.14 14.43
C PHE A 143 -3.86 -4.65 14.19
N ALA A 144 -2.87 -5.36 14.76
CA ALA A 144 -3.01 -6.73 15.17
C ALA A 144 -3.50 -6.70 16.63
N LEU A 145 -4.72 -7.20 16.88
CA LEU A 145 -5.42 -7.15 18.16
C LEU A 145 -5.58 -8.55 18.74
N SER A 146 -5.27 -8.71 20.02
CA SER A 146 -5.58 -9.90 20.83
C SER A 146 -6.48 -9.52 22.02
N ASP A 147 -6.87 -10.49 22.84
CA ASP A 147 -7.62 -10.27 24.07
C ASP A 147 -6.94 -9.30 25.05
N ASN A 148 -5.62 -9.24 25.08
CA ASN A 148 -4.86 -8.47 26.06
C ASN A 148 -3.86 -7.48 25.48
N HIS A 149 -3.62 -7.50 24.16
CA HIS A 149 -2.57 -6.71 23.52
C HIS A 149 -3.03 -6.18 22.16
N SER A 150 -2.53 -5.00 21.81
CA SER A 150 -2.61 -4.47 20.47
C SER A 150 -1.22 -4.15 19.95
N PHE A 151 -0.95 -4.47 18.70
CA PHE A 151 0.27 -4.12 17.98
C PHE A 151 -0.09 -3.26 16.78
N LEU A 152 0.44 -2.04 16.73
CA LEU A 152 0.20 -1.12 15.63
C LEU A 152 0.92 -1.60 14.37
N LEU A 153 0.17 -1.87 13.31
CA LEU A 153 0.71 -2.22 12.00
C LEU A 153 0.89 -0.98 11.11
N CYS A 154 -0.09 -0.07 11.16
CA CYS A 154 -0.08 1.14 10.34
C CYS A 154 -0.95 2.19 11.03
N GLU A 155 -0.42 3.39 11.24
CA GLU A 155 -1.23 4.53 11.66
C GLU A 155 -2.15 4.92 10.50
N GLY A 156 -3.26 5.55 10.73
CA GLY A 156 -4.20 6.00 9.72
C GLY A 156 -4.12 7.49 9.44
N PRO A 157 -4.76 7.98 8.37
CA PRO A 157 -4.89 9.42 8.16
C PRO A 157 -5.69 10.04 9.29
N GLU A 158 -5.12 11.04 9.97
CA GLU A 158 -5.84 11.79 11.00
C GLU A 158 -7.05 12.51 10.39
N ASN A 159 -8.21 12.10 10.82
CA ASN A 159 -9.45 12.87 10.93
C ASN A 159 -10.61 12.00 11.45
N SER A 160 -10.31 10.79 11.90
CA SER A 160 -11.31 9.99 12.57
C SER A 160 -11.55 10.57 13.97
N SER A 161 -12.44 11.54 14.07
CA SER A 161 -13.02 12.02 15.34
C SER A 161 -13.84 10.95 16.06
N CYS A 162 -13.55 9.68 15.80
CA CYS A 162 -14.13 8.57 16.51
C CYS A 162 -13.38 8.39 17.83
N ALA A 163 -13.79 9.15 18.85
CA ALA A 163 -13.48 8.88 20.23
C ALA A 163 -14.13 7.54 20.62
N LEU A 164 -13.54 6.44 20.16
CA LEU A 164 -13.91 5.14 20.67
C LEU A 164 -13.21 4.93 22.02
N ALA A 165 -14.07 4.74 23.01
CA ALA A 165 -13.68 4.39 24.36
C ALA A 165 -12.73 3.18 24.36
N SER A 166 -11.78 3.24 25.24
CA SER A 166 -10.77 2.27 25.69
C SER A 166 -11.30 0.86 26.02
N ASN A 167 -11.83 0.11 25.05
CA ASN A 167 -12.23 -1.28 25.28
C ASN A 167 -11.75 -2.20 24.14
N SER A 168 -10.42 -2.30 23.99
CA SER A 168 -9.80 -3.23 23.02
C SER A 168 -10.19 -4.70 23.26
N THR A 169 -10.38 -5.11 24.51
CA THR A 169 -10.85 -6.46 24.89
C THR A 169 -12.25 -6.78 24.34
N CYS A 170 -13.16 -5.81 24.37
CA CYS A 170 -14.54 -6.02 23.88
C CYS A 170 -14.59 -6.25 22.36
N ALA A 171 -13.73 -5.57 21.59
CA ALA A 171 -13.68 -5.73 20.15
C ALA A 171 -13.12 -7.11 19.72
N PHE A 172 -12.06 -7.60 20.39
CA PHE A 172 -11.51 -8.93 20.10
C PHE A 172 -12.53 -10.03 20.40
N ASP A 173 -13.11 -10.04 21.60
CA ASP A 173 -14.11 -11.02 22.01
C ASP A 173 -15.33 -11.01 21.09
N THR A 174 -15.84 -9.83 20.77
CA THR A 174 -17.02 -9.70 19.88
C THR A 174 -16.75 -10.26 18.49
N ILE A 175 -15.59 -9.98 17.91
CA ILE A 175 -15.22 -10.47 16.58
C ILE A 175 -14.99 -11.98 16.64
N THR A 176 -14.23 -12.47 17.63
CA THR A 176 -13.90 -13.89 17.73
C THR A 176 -15.11 -14.76 18.08
N GLU A 177 -16.10 -14.24 18.82
CA GLU A 177 -17.36 -14.96 19.09
C GLU A 177 -18.27 -15.04 17.85
N SER A 178 -18.18 -14.06 16.94
CA SER A 178 -19.06 -13.98 15.75
C SER A 178 -18.48 -14.64 14.50
N VAL A 179 -17.20 -14.97 14.47
CA VAL A 179 -16.46 -15.38 13.29
C VAL A 179 -16.03 -16.86 13.38
N ASP A 180 -16.27 -17.59 12.31
CA ASP A 180 -15.77 -18.97 12.13
C ASP A 180 -14.35 -18.94 11.54
N PHE A 181 -13.32 -18.83 12.42
CA PHE A 181 -11.93 -18.85 12.00
C PHE A 181 -11.54 -20.22 11.44
N LYS A 182 -11.36 -20.28 10.14
CA LYS A 182 -10.96 -21.50 9.42
C LYS A 182 -9.45 -21.68 9.36
N ASN A 183 -8.72 -20.57 9.48
CA ASN A 183 -7.26 -20.55 9.37
C ASN A 183 -6.62 -19.82 10.55
N HIS A 184 -5.56 -20.45 11.07
CA HIS A 184 -4.61 -19.80 11.99
C HIS A 184 -3.29 -19.69 11.22
N LEU A 185 -2.88 -18.47 10.88
CA LEU A 185 -1.69 -18.22 10.08
C LEU A 185 -0.53 -17.80 10.95
N SER A 186 0.57 -18.55 10.91
CA SER A 186 1.86 -18.19 11.51
C SER A 186 2.75 -17.43 10.53
N ALA A 187 3.88 -16.89 10.99
CA ALA A 187 4.90 -16.30 10.12
C ALA A 187 5.35 -17.24 9.00
N THR A 188 5.48 -18.55 9.33
CA THR A 188 5.87 -19.57 8.37
C THR A 188 4.79 -19.77 7.29
N ASP A 189 3.51 -19.76 7.70
CA ASP A 189 2.41 -19.89 6.75
C ASP A 189 2.33 -18.67 5.84
N LEU A 190 2.44 -17.46 6.40
CA LEU A 190 2.42 -16.23 5.61
C LEU A 190 3.57 -16.13 4.61
N THR A 191 4.73 -16.71 4.94
CA THR A 191 5.90 -16.74 4.05
C THR A 191 5.98 -18.00 3.18
N ALA A 192 5.07 -18.94 3.33
CA ALA A 192 4.92 -20.05 2.38
C ALA A 192 4.19 -19.55 1.13
N SER A 193 4.63 -20.01 -0.04
CA SER A 193 3.91 -19.70 -1.27
C SER A 193 2.50 -20.30 -1.22
N LEU A 194 1.51 -19.55 -1.70
CA LEU A 194 0.19 -20.12 -1.94
C LEU A 194 0.33 -21.38 -2.81
N PRO A 195 -0.39 -22.46 -2.50
CA PRO A 195 -0.46 -23.61 -3.39
C PRO A 195 -1.00 -23.10 -4.73
N THR A 196 -0.15 -23.11 -5.74
CA THR A 196 -0.40 -22.55 -7.06
C THR A 196 -1.63 -23.24 -7.66
N PRO A 197 -2.75 -22.55 -7.87
CA PRO A 197 -3.68 -23.00 -8.88
C PRO A 197 -2.99 -22.74 -10.22
N VAL A 198 -2.76 -23.80 -10.95
CA VAL A 198 -2.17 -23.90 -12.28
C VAL A 198 -2.55 -22.71 -13.16
N VAL A 199 -1.68 -21.87 -13.37
CA VAL A 199 -1.27 -20.99 -14.46
C VAL A 199 -0.58 -19.79 -13.83
N ILE A 200 0.69 -19.95 -13.47
CA ILE A 200 1.57 -18.79 -13.43
C ILE A 200 1.51 -18.23 -14.86
N ARG A 201 0.89 -17.09 -15.07
CA ARG A 201 1.26 -16.25 -16.21
C ARG A 201 2.72 -15.86 -15.95
N SER A 202 3.60 -16.71 -16.41
CA SER A 202 5.01 -16.41 -16.51
C SER A 202 5.10 -15.13 -17.33
N ASP A 203 5.64 -14.08 -16.71
CA ASP A 203 5.94 -12.80 -17.35
C ASP A 203 4.72 -12.18 -18.09
N PRO A 204 4.09 -11.12 -17.56
CA PRO A 204 3.00 -10.42 -18.25
C PRO A 204 3.45 -9.79 -19.58
N GLY A 205 4.74 -9.92 -19.92
CA GLY A 205 5.36 -9.26 -21.06
C GLY A 205 5.66 -7.79 -20.77
N ALA A 206 6.38 -7.15 -21.67
CA ALA A 206 6.59 -5.71 -21.58
C ALA A 206 5.25 -4.97 -21.67
N PRO A 207 5.07 -3.86 -20.93
CA PRO A 207 3.86 -3.05 -21.05
C PRO A 207 3.72 -2.53 -22.48
N LEU A 208 2.50 -2.51 -23.01
CA LEU A 208 2.19 -1.94 -24.32
C LEU A 208 2.44 -0.43 -24.36
N GLU A 209 2.18 0.23 -23.23
CA GLU A 209 2.47 1.66 -23.01
C GLU A 209 2.86 1.84 -21.55
N HIS A 210 3.87 2.66 -21.30
CA HIS A 210 4.19 3.12 -19.96
C HIS A 210 4.85 4.49 -19.99
N ARG A 211 4.64 5.26 -18.96
CA ARG A 211 5.38 6.48 -18.66
C ARG A 211 5.30 6.77 -17.17
N SER A 212 6.41 7.21 -16.62
CA SER A 212 6.49 7.68 -15.23
C SER A 212 7.32 8.95 -15.17
N LEU A 213 6.86 9.92 -14.39
CA LEU A 213 7.58 11.17 -14.14
C LEU A 213 8.57 10.96 -12.99
N ALA A 214 9.67 11.71 -12.99
CA ALA A 214 10.72 11.61 -11.98
C ALA A 214 10.35 12.33 -10.65
N VAL A 215 9.07 12.33 -10.28
CA VAL A 215 8.63 12.85 -8.98
C VAL A 215 9.22 11.97 -7.88
N LYS A 216 9.93 12.58 -6.94
CA LYS A 216 10.59 11.88 -5.83
C LYS A 216 9.63 11.68 -4.67
N PRO A 217 9.55 10.49 -4.07
CA PRO A 217 8.76 10.26 -2.87
C PRO A 217 9.20 11.12 -1.70
N ILE A 218 8.23 11.68 -0.98
CA ILE A 218 8.44 12.41 0.27
C ILE A 218 7.51 11.81 1.32
N LEU A 219 8.09 11.37 2.45
CA LEU A 219 7.34 10.92 3.61
C LEU A 219 6.71 12.14 4.29
N GLN A 220 5.42 12.07 4.62
CA GLN A 220 4.78 13.10 5.45
C GLN A 220 5.39 13.10 6.86
N LEU A 221 5.55 14.28 7.44
CA LEU A 221 6.16 14.44 8.76
C LEU A 221 5.16 14.39 9.91
N ASP A 222 3.88 14.39 9.59
CA ASP A 222 2.76 14.38 10.52
C ASP A 222 1.57 13.68 9.85
N ASN A 223 0.70 13.02 10.62
CA ASN A 223 -0.39 12.21 10.09
C ASN A 223 -1.42 13.02 9.28
N SER A 224 -1.52 14.32 9.54
CA SER A 224 -2.43 15.23 8.83
C SER A 224 -1.80 15.94 7.63
N TRP A 225 -0.50 15.73 7.35
CA TRP A 225 0.26 16.49 6.34
C TRP A 225 0.38 15.83 4.98
N CYS A 226 -0.45 14.84 4.66
CA CYS A 226 -0.46 14.22 3.33
C CYS A 226 -0.59 15.25 2.21
N TRP A 227 -1.45 16.26 2.39
CA TRP A 227 -1.62 17.37 1.45
C TRP A 227 -0.35 18.18 1.24
N ALA A 228 0.36 18.52 2.34
CA ALA A 228 1.58 19.31 2.28
C ALA A 228 2.72 18.54 1.61
N ALA A 229 2.86 17.24 1.92
CA ALA A 229 3.83 16.37 1.27
C ALA A 229 3.55 16.24 -0.24
N CYS A 230 2.28 16.12 -0.64
CA CYS A 230 1.89 16.10 -2.06
C CYS A 230 2.19 17.44 -2.75
N CYS A 231 1.84 18.57 -2.14
CA CYS A 231 2.22 19.89 -2.66
C CYS A 231 3.73 20.00 -2.83
N THR A 232 4.50 19.57 -1.83
CA THR A 232 5.97 19.58 -1.87
C THR A 232 6.52 18.76 -3.03
N MET A 233 6.03 17.54 -3.21
CA MET A 233 6.47 16.65 -4.30
C MET A 233 6.23 17.28 -5.66
N VAL A 234 5.03 17.84 -5.90
CA VAL A 234 4.68 18.48 -7.16
C VAL A 234 5.47 19.75 -7.40
N ILE A 235 5.56 20.63 -6.40
CA ILE A 235 6.30 21.90 -6.51
C ILE A 235 7.79 21.64 -6.76
N ASN A 236 8.41 20.73 -5.99
CA ASN A 236 9.82 20.40 -6.19
C ASN A 236 10.08 19.85 -7.60
N TYR A 237 9.16 18.99 -8.10
CA TYR A 237 9.29 18.43 -9.43
C TYR A 237 9.14 19.47 -10.53
N LYS A 238 8.13 20.37 -10.45
CA LYS A 238 7.81 21.35 -11.49
C LYS A 238 8.77 22.54 -11.50
N GLN A 239 9.31 22.91 -10.33
CA GLN A 239 10.11 24.14 -10.15
C GLN A 239 11.59 23.85 -9.87
N ASP A 240 12.01 22.57 -9.88
CA ASP A 240 13.38 22.13 -9.54
C ASP A 240 13.85 22.70 -8.19
N LEU A 241 12.97 22.60 -7.19
CA LEU A 241 13.21 23.06 -5.82
C LEU A 241 13.51 21.88 -4.88
N SER A 242 13.86 22.20 -3.63
CA SER A 242 14.13 21.23 -2.57
C SER A 242 13.44 21.63 -1.27
N LEU A 243 12.13 21.92 -1.37
CA LEU A 243 11.28 22.25 -0.23
C LEU A 243 10.99 21.00 0.60
N THR A 244 10.62 21.23 1.85
CA THR A 244 10.08 20.23 2.77
C THR A 244 8.57 20.46 2.98
N SER A 245 7.87 19.45 3.48
CA SER A 245 6.43 19.60 3.82
C SER A 245 6.21 20.69 4.87
N ARG A 246 7.21 20.94 5.75
CA ARG A 246 7.17 22.02 6.74
C ARG A 246 7.15 23.38 6.09
N ASP A 247 7.94 23.62 5.03
CA ASP A 247 7.95 24.90 4.33
C ASP A 247 6.56 25.24 3.78
N ILE A 248 5.83 24.22 3.30
CA ILE A 248 4.46 24.36 2.83
C ILE A 248 3.51 24.71 3.96
N VAL A 249 3.58 23.98 5.07
CA VAL A 249 2.69 24.19 6.24
C VAL A 249 2.97 25.54 6.88
N ASP A 250 4.22 25.91 7.06
CA ASP A 250 4.63 27.20 7.64
C ASP A 250 4.12 28.37 6.79
N TYR A 251 4.19 28.28 5.46
CA TYR A 251 3.67 29.30 4.57
C TYR A 251 2.14 29.41 4.62
N VAL A 252 1.43 28.27 4.54
CA VAL A 252 -0.04 28.27 4.44
C VAL A 252 -0.72 28.59 5.76
N ARG A 253 -0.16 28.13 6.89
CA ARG A 253 -0.78 28.15 8.22
C ARG A 253 -0.04 28.97 9.26
N GLY A 254 1.12 29.50 8.95
CA GLY A 254 1.86 30.38 9.87
C GLY A 254 2.29 29.73 11.19
N GLY A 255 2.41 28.37 11.22
CA GLY A 255 2.82 27.62 12.41
C GLY A 255 1.68 26.90 13.14
N GLU A 256 0.46 26.93 12.63
CA GLU A 256 -0.62 26.04 13.09
C GLU A 256 -0.60 24.74 12.28
N TYR A 257 -0.37 23.62 12.95
CA TYR A 257 0.02 22.38 12.27
C TYR A 257 -1.05 21.30 12.24
N GLU A 258 -2.21 21.49 12.86
CA GLU A 258 -3.23 20.47 12.98
C GLU A 258 -4.16 20.38 11.76
N GLY A 259 -4.54 19.16 11.40
CA GLY A 259 -5.59 18.84 10.44
C GLY A 259 -5.19 18.89 8.97
N GLY A 260 -6.03 18.29 8.14
CA GLY A 260 -5.91 18.29 6.68
C GLY A 260 -6.10 19.69 6.08
N ALA A 261 -5.84 19.88 4.80
CA ALA A 261 -6.03 21.17 4.12
C ALA A 261 -7.18 21.13 3.13
N SER A 262 -7.87 22.26 3.04
CA SER A 262 -8.85 22.53 1.99
C SER A 262 -8.17 22.82 0.63
N TRP A 263 -8.94 22.70 -0.46
CA TRP A 263 -8.41 23.07 -1.78
C TRP A 263 -7.89 24.52 -1.87
N PRO A 264 -8.57 25.54 -1.33
CA PRO A 264 -8.03 26.90 -1.33
C PRO A 264 -6.66 27.04 -0.63
N GLU A 265 -6.41 26.31 0.47
CA GLU A 265 -5.12 26.29 1.15
C GLU A 265 -4.02 25.62 0.31
N MET A 266 -4.32 24.47 -0.31
CA MET A 266 -3.39 23.81 -1.23
C MET A 266 -3.09 24.70 -2.44
N LYS A 267 -4.11 25.37 -3.01
CA LYS A 267 -3.93 26.31 -4.12
C LYS A 267 -3.09 27.51 -3.73
N LEU A 268 -3.22 27.99 -2.48
CA LEU A 268 -2.37 29.08 -1.95
C LEU A 268 -0.90 28.65 -1.96
N ALA A 269 -0.59 27.40 -1.54
CA ALA A 269 0.76 26.86 -1.61
C ALA A 269 1.27 26.83 -3.06
N TYR A 270 0.52 26.23 -3.98
CA TYR A 270 0.92 26.14 -5.39
C TYR A 270 1.18 27.52 -6.02
N ASN A 271 0.28 28.47 -5.81
CA ASN A 271 0.41 29.83 -6.34
C ASN A 271 1.65 30.57 -5.83
N HIS A 272 2.01 30.35 -4.56
CA HIS A 272 3.21 30.96 -3.97
C HIS A 272 4.49 30.53 -4.69
N TRP A 273 4.58 29.28 -5.09
CA TRP A 273 5.72 28.76 -5.84
C TRP A 273 5.54 28.76 -7.35
N GLY A 274 4.61 29.60 -7.87
CA GLY A 274 4.48 29.89 -9.30
C GLY A 274 3.71 28.87 -10.10
N LEU A 275 2.89 28.04 -9.46
CA LEU A 275 1.99 27.09 -10.09
C LEU A 275 0.53 27.51 -9.88
N ASP A 276 -0.34 27.35 -10.88
CA ASP A 276 -1.78 27.69 -10.77
C ASP A 276 -2.68 26.54 -11.23
N PRO A 277 -2.67 25.41 -10.50
CA PRO A 277 -3.45 24.24 -10.88
C PRO A 277 -4.96 24.44 -10.76
N GLY A 278 -5.69 23.69 -11.60
CA GLY A 278 -7.13 23.49 -11.45
C GLY A 278 -7.48 22.28 -10.61
N GLU A 279 -8.70 22.26 -10.05
CA GLU A 279 -9.29 21.08 -9.45
C GLU A 279 -10.41 20.54 -10.34
N LEU A 280 -10.35 19.24 -10.61
CA LEU A 280 -11.29 18.48 -11.44
C LEU A 280 -11.81 17.27 -10.66
N PRO A 281 -12.92 16.65 -11.08
CA PRO A 281 -13.25 15.29 -10.65
C PRO A 281 -12.13 14.31 -11.01
N ALA A 282 -12.19 13.09 -10.45
CA ALA A 282 -11.30 12.01 -10.85
C ALA A 282 -11.25 11.86 -12.38
N LEU A 283 -10.05 11.67 -12.91
CA LEU A 283 -9.81 11.63 -14.36
C LEU A 283 -9.88 10.20 -14.88
N ASP A 284 -10.37 10.04 -16.11
CA ASP A 284 -10.29 8.75 -16.78
C ASP A 284 -8.84 8.41 -17.20
N TYR A 285 -8.64 7.16 -17.63
CA TYR A 285 -7.30 6.68 -18.00
C TYR A 285 -6.67 7.48 -19.16
N THR A 286 -7.48 7.97 -20.09
CA THR A 286 -6.99 8.75 -21.23
C THR A 286 -6.50 10.11 -20.78
N ASP A 287 -7.28 10.79 -19.96
CA ASP A 287 -6.93 12.09 -19.39
C ASP A 287 -5.68 12.00 -18.51
N VAL A 288 -5.60 10.98 -17.64
CA VAL A 288 -4.39 10.71 -16.84
C VAL A 288 -3.17 10.54 -17.75
N LYS A 289 -3.30 9.69 -18.77
CA LYS A 289 -2.22 9.47 -19.74
C LYS A 289 -1.77 10.75 -20.41
N ASP A 290 -2.70 11.62 -20.82
CA ASP A 290 -2.40 12.87 -21.49
C ASP A 290 -1.73 13.87 -20.53
N ARG A 291 -2.14 13.92 -19.24
CA ARG A 291 -1.44 14.72 -18.21
C ARG A 291 0.00 14.25 -18.01
N ILE A 292 0.19 12.96 -17.79
CA ILE A 292 1.54 12.40 -17.60
C ILE A 292 2.42 12.59 -18.85
N LYS A 293 1.85 12.51 -20.07
CA LYS A 293 2.56 12.81 -21.32
C LYS A 293 2.94 14.28 -21.44
N ALA A 294 2.12 15.16 -20.89
CA ALA A 294 2.39 16.61 -20.82
C ALA A 294 3.35 17.00 -19.69
N ASP A 295 3.98 16.03 -19.02
CA ASP A 295 4.89 16.26 -17.89
C ASP A 295 4.19 16.91 -16.68
N ASP A 296 2.94 16.52 -16.46
CA ASP A 296 2.02 17.12 -15.50
C ASP A 296 1.56 16.04 -14.49
N PRO A 297 2.17 15.95 -13.29
CA PRO A 297 1.74 15.03 -12.25
C PRO A 297 0.35 15.40 -11.74
N ILE A 298 -0.36 14.47 -11.11
CA ILE A 298 -1.71 14.71 -10.61
C ILE A 298 -1.72 14.55 -9.08
N HIS A 299 -2.08 15.62 -8.38
CA HIS A 299 -2.34 15.53 -6.94
C HIS A 299 -3.76 14.98 -6.73
N MET A 300 -3.83 13.71 -6.34
CA MET A 300 -5.08 13.00 -6.08
C MET A 300 -5.65 13.37 -4.72
N GLY A 301 -6.95 13.63 -4.67
CA GLY A 301 -7.73 13.68 -3.43
C GLY A 301 -8.60 12.42 -3.32
N LEU A 302 -8.34 11.61 -2.31
CA LEU A 302 -9.07 10.37 -2.02
C LEU A 302 -9.90 10.56 -0.75
N PHE A 303 -11.11 9.99 -0.72
CA PHE A 303 -12.02 10.12 0.41
C PHE A 303 -12.79 8.81 0.65
N THR A 304 -13.14 8.57 1.90
CA THR A 304 -14.13 7.53 2.25
C THR A 304 -15.46 7.78 1.56
N SER A 305 -16.33 6.80 1.51
CA SER A 305 -17.64 6.91 0.84
C SER A 305 -18.53 7.99 1.44
N ASP A 306 -18.43 8.26 2.75
CA ASP A 306 -19.12 9.33 3.47
C ASP A 306 -18.41 10.70 3.32
N GLY A 307 -17.18 10.73 2.83
CA GLY A 307 -16.39 11.94 2.65
C GLY A 307 -15.74 12.50 3.92
N GLU A 308 -15.83 11.80 5.04
CA GLU A 308 -15.33 12.30 6.34
C GLU A 308 -13.81 12.14 6.49
N THR A 309 -13.24 11.06 5.96
CA THR A 309 -11.80 10.83 5.97
C THR A 309 -11.22 11.02 4.58
N GLY A 310 -10.16 11.82 4.50
CA GLY A 310 -9.47 12.13 3.24
C GLY A 310 -7.99 11.82 3.29
N HIS A 311 -7.43 11.53 2.13
CA HIS A 311 -5.99 11.32 1.94
C HIS A 311 -5.55 11.92 0.61
N SER A 312 -4.29 12.31 0.54
CA SER A 312 -3.67 12.85 -0.67
C SER A 312 -2.54 11.96 -1.15
N MET A 313 -2.47 11.76 -2.46
CA MET A 313 -1.39 11.04 -3.14
C MET A 313 -0.96 11.80 -4.40
N VAL A 314 0.23 11.51 -4.93
CA VAL A 314 0.67 12.06 -6.23
C VAL A 314 0.71 10.94 -7.25
N LEU A 315 -0.16 11.00 -8.26
CA LEU A 315 -0.12 10.14 -9.42
C LEU A 315 0.94 10.68 -10.38
N LYS A 316 1.93 9.85 -10.67
CA LYS A 316 3.11 10.22 -11.46
C LYS A 316 3.31 9.37 -12.72
N GLY A 317 2.51 8.32 -12.90
CA GLY A 317 2.71 7.43 -14.03
C GLY A 317 1.55 6.50 -14.32
N TYR A 318 1.67 5.82 -15.45
CA TYR A 318 0.74 4.81 -15.90
C TYR A 318 1.46 3.68 -16.65
N GLU A 319 0.88 2.48 -16.59
CA GLU A 319 1.27 1.34 -17.40
C GLU A 319 0.03 0.64 -17.97
N ARG A 320 0.14 0.11 -19.19
CA ARG A 320 -0.92 -0.65 -19.85
C ARG A 320 -0.37 -1.97 -20.37
N TYR A 321 -0.99 -3.04 -19.95
CA TYR A 321 -0.81 -4.39 -20.47
C TYR A 321 -1.98 -4.75 -21.40
N THR A 322 -1.99 -5.98 -21.93
CA THR A 322 -3.06 -6.43 -22.83
C THR A 322 -4.43 -6.36 -22.16
N ASP A 323 -4.53 -6.84 -20.93
CA ASP A 323 -5.78 -7.03 -20.21
C ASP A 323 -5.91 -6.19 -18.92
N ALA A 324 -4.92 -5.33 -18.65
CA ALA A 324 -4.88 -4.55 -17.42
C ALA A 324 -4.21 -3.19 -17.61
N LYS A 325 -4.58 -2.25 -16.77
CA LYS A 325 -4.01 -0.91 -16.67
C LYS A 325 -3.66 -0.63 -15.23
N TYR A 326 -2.59 0.14 -15.02
CA TYR A 326 -2.11 0.51 -13.70
C TYR A 326 -1.77 1.99 -13.66
N TYR A 327 -2.03 2.60 -12.51
CA TYR A 327 -1.46 3.88 -12.15
C TYR A 327 -0.26 3.68 -11.23
N VAL A 328 0.71 4.56 -11.36
CA VAL A 328 1.86 4.68 -10.47
C VAL A 328 1.65 5.93 -9.64
N ALA A 329 1.37 5.77 -8.38
CA ALA A 329 1.20 6.86 -7.44
C ALA A 329 2.29 6.83 -6.35
N ILE A 330 2.46 7.93 -5.64
CA ILE A 330 3.27 8.02 -4.42
C ILE A 330 2.30 8.29 -3.28
N ASP A 331 2.36 7.46 -2.26
CA ASP A 331 1.67 7.71 -1.00
C ASP A 331 2.66 8.35 -0.02
N PRO A 332 2.43 9.60 0.38
CA PRO A 332 3.27 10.29 1.34
C PRO A 332 3.24 9.66 2.74
N TYR A 333 2.20 8.92 3.05
CA TYR A 333 2.06 8.23 4.33
C TYR A 333 3.13 7.14 4.53
N ILE A 334 3.43 6.39 3.48
CA ILE A 334 4.49 5.38 3.48
C ILE A 334 5.79 5.89 2.85
N GLY A 335 5.80 7.11 2.29
CA GLY A 335 6.95 7.70 1.60
C GLY A 335 7.43 6.87 0.40
N SER A 336 6.53 6.18 -0.28
CA SER A 336 6.86 5.17 -1.29
C SER A 336 5.79 5.07 -2.38
N GLY A 337 6.12 4.32 -3.44
CA GLY A 337 5.21 4.06 -4.56
C GLY A 337 4.05 3.14 -4.20
N VAL A 338 2.94 3.38 -4.87
CA VAL A 338 1.75 2.53 -4.88
C VAL A 338 1.40 2.23 -6.32
N SER A 339 1.24 0.95 -6.65
CA SER A 339 0.65 0.50 -7.90
C SER A 339 -0.85 0.27 -7.68
N LEU A 340 -1.68 1.01 -8.42
CA LEU A 340 -3.14 0.92 -8.37
C LEU A 340 -3.64 0.28 -9.66
N ARG A 341 -4.37 -0.82 -9.59
CA ARG A 341 -5.05 -1.37 -10.77
C ARG A 341 -6.23 -0.49 -11.14
N VAL A 342 -6.32 -0.15 -12.43
CA VAL A 342 -7.35 0.73 -12.98
C VAL A 342 -8.52 -0.11 -13.48
N GLU A 343 -9.67 0.11 -12.89
CA GLU A 343 -10.94 -0.47 -13.33
C GLU A 343 -11.62 0.43 -14.38
N SER A 344 -12.83 0.08 -14.78
CA SER A 344 -13.49 0.69 -15.95
C SER A 344 -13.81 2.18 -15.78
N ASN A 345 -14.12 2.62 -14.55
CA ASN A 345 -14.48 4.00 -14.25
C ASN A 345 -13.44 4.65 -13.34
N PRO A 346 -13.13 5.95 -13.52
CA PRO A 346 -12.18 6.65 -12.65
C PRO A 346 -12.65 6.73 -11.19
N GLU A 347 -13.95 6.86 -10.95
CA GLU A 347 -14.54 6.87 -9.59
C GLU A 347 -14.43 5.51 -8.88
N ASP A 348 -14.07 4.46 -9.62
CA ASP A 348 -13.88 3.11 -9.10
C ASP A 348 -12.45 2.88 -8.61
N ILE A 349 -11.53 3.81 -8.85
CA ILE A 349 -10.19 3.75 -8.30
C ILE A 349 -10.28 3.89 -6.78
N SER A 350 -9.88 2.84 -6.10
CA SER A 350 -9.87 2.80 -4.64
C SER A 350 -8.51 2.38 -4.12
N TYR A 351 -8.21 2.84 -2.93
CA TYR A 351 -6.98 2.55 -2.21
C TYR A 351 -7.29 2.29 -0.74
N ASN A 352 -6.76 1.22 -0.19
CA ASN A 352 -6.87 0.96 1.24
C ASN A 352 -5.64 1.57 1.93
N CYS A 353 -5.88 2.64 2.70
CA CYS A 353 -4.87 3.32 3.51
C CYS A 353 -5.13 3.00 4.98
N ALA A 354 -4.24 2.26 5.62
CA ALA A 354 -4.33 1.89 7.04
C ALA A 354 -5.71 1.31 7.45
N GLY A 355 -6.34 0.55 6.56
CA GLY A 355 -7.65 -0.03 6.78
C GLY A 355 -8.83 0.78 6.23
N PHE A 356 -8.66 2.04 5.88
CA PHE A 356 -9.69 2.84 5.22
C PHE A 356 -9.74 2.57 3.73
N LEU A 357 -10.92 2.27 3.22
CA LEU A 357 -11.16 2.23 1.78
C LEU A 357 -11.50 3.65 1.29
N LEU A 358 -10.58 4.21 0.55
CA LEU A 358 -10.66 5.54 -0.01
C LEU A 358 -10.91 5.48 -1.52
N TYR A 359 -11.74 6.37 -2.02
CA TYR A 359 -12.07 6.48 -3.45
C TYR A 359 -11.48 7.77 -4.01
N TRP A 360 -10.94 7.70 -5.22
CA TRP A 360 -10.45 8.90 -5.89
C TRP A 360 -11.60 9.82 -6.28
N LYS A 361 -11.63 11.02 -5.75
CA LYS A 361 -12.69 12.01 -5.99
C LYS A 361 -12.22 13.23 -6.77
N TYR A 362 -11.01 13.70 -6.49
CA TYR A 362 -10.49 14.94 -7.06
C TYR A 362 -9.13 14.74 -7.68
N ALA A 363 -8.92 15.42 -8.81
CA ALA A 363 -7.64 15.53 -9.51
C ALA A 363 -7.23 17.01 -9.56
N ARG A 364 -6.02 17.33 -9.08
CA ARG A 364 -5.43 18.65 -9.20
C ARG A 364 -4.26 18.54 -10.13
N CYS A 365 -4.31 19.29 -11.22
CA CYS A 365 -3.36 19.24 -12.34
C CYS A 365 -3.36 20.55 -13.11
N TYR A 366 -2.66 20.58 -14.24
CA TYR A 366 -2.38 21.79 -15.02
C TYR A 366 -1.36 22.71 -14.32
N PHE A 367 -0.31 22.08 -13.77
CA PHE A 367 0.79 22.76 -13.11
C PHE A 367 1.75 23.45 -14.10
#